data_aeddaaae66121982de239a07ea5ff53c
#
_entry.id   aeddaaae66121982de239a07ea5ff53c
#
_cell.length_a   1.000
_cell.length_b   1.000
_cell.length_c   1.000
_cell.angle_alpha   90.00
_cell.angle_beta   90.00
_cell.angle_gamma   90.00
#
_symmetry.space_group_name_H-M   'P 1'
#
loop_
_entity.id
_entity.type
_entity.pdbx_description
1 polymer ?
#
loop_
_entity_poly.entity_id
_entity_poly.type
_entity_poly.pdbx_seq_one_letter_code
_entity_poly.pdbx_strand_id
1 'polypeptide(L)'
;MDINSGAVLFEKNSHEPYYPASITTILTALIVIENCGLDETVTFSNTAVNSLEPNSSILGARAGDTLSVRDCLYALLLQSANEVANALAEHCAGSIDAFAEKMNEKAAELGCTDSHFANPSGLNNPNHYVSAYDMALIAKAAFNNPTFVEVDSTTYYDVPAGKLKQYPDGWRYYAHHRMLRRNDSLYYDGAIGGKTGYT
;
A
#
# COMPACT_ATOMS: atom_id res chain seq x y z
N MET A 1 -6.14 -16.96 7.49
CA MET A 1 -5.82 -17.92 6.41
C MET A 1 -4.35 -18.35 6.56
N ASP A 2 -4.06 -19.61 6.34
CA ASP A 2 -2.66 -20.09 6.27
C ASP A 2 -2.07 -19.73 4.89
N ILE A 3 -0.87 -19.13 4.88
CA ILE A 3 -0.29 -18.59 3.65
C ILE A 3 0.14 -19.68 2.66
N ASN A 4 0.56 -20.86 3.15
CA ASN A 4 1.05 -21.95 2.31
C ASN A 4 -0.10 -22.75 1.70
N SER A 5 -0.98 -23.26 2.57
CA SER A 5 -2.09 -24.13 2.17
C SER A 5 -3.32 -23.37 1.66
N GLY A 6 -3.51 -22.12 2.08
CA GLY A 6 -4.74 -21.36 1.87
C GLY A 6 -5.89 -21.77 2.80
N ALA A 7 -5.63 -22.64 3.77
CA ALA A 7 -6.66 -23.09 4.70
C ALA A 7 -7.18 -21.93 5.56
N VAL A 8 -8.50 -21.80 5.66
CA VAL A 8 -9.14 -20.84 6.55
C VAL A 8 -9.06 -21.37 7.98
N LEU A 9 -8.29 -20.68 8.84
CA LEU A 9 -8.07 -21.07 10.23
C LEU A 9 -9.16 -20.56 11.16
N PHE A 10 -9.73 -19.40 10.85
CA PHE A 10 -10.83 -18.78 11.56
C PHE A 10 -11.61 -17.90 10.60
N GLU A 11 -12.91 -17.83 10.79
CA GLU A 11 -13.82 -17.08 9.92
C GLU A 11 -14.94 -16.43 10.74
N LYS A 12 -15.26 -15.18 10.43
CA LYS A 12 -16.40 -14.44 10.95
C LYS A 12 -16.82 -13.38 9.94
N ASN A 13 -18.02 -13.50 9.38
CA ASN A 13 -18.55 -12.56 8.37
C ASN A 13 -17.55 -12.29 7.22
N SER A 14 -16.79 -13.33 6.83
CA SER A 14 -15.61 -13.19 6.00
C SER A 14 -15.88 -12.72 4.58
N HIS A 15 -17.11 -12.89 4.10
CA HIS A 15 -17.60 -12.48 2.77
C HIS A 15 -18.41 -11.17 2.79
N GLU A 16 -18.62 -10.56 3.96
CA GLU A 16 -19.27 -9.27 4.04
C GLU A 16 -18.29 -8.15 3.60
N PRO A 17 -18.72 -7.24 2.68
CA PRO A 17 -17.86 -6.14 2.23
C PRO A 17 -17.84 -5.01 3.26
N TYR A 18 -16.63 -4.48 3.50
CA TYR A 18 -16.35 -3.33 4.36
C TYR A 18 -15.42 -2.34 3.67
N TYR A 19 -15.38 -1.12 4.14
CA TYR A 19 -14.40 -0.14 3.69
C TYR A 19 -13.00 -0.53 4.19
N PRO A 20 -12.05 -0.81 3.28
CA PRO A 20 -10.72 -1.33 3.67
C PRO A 20 -9.78 -0.26 4.21
N ALA A 21 -10.02 1.01 3.93
CA ALA A 21 -9.04 2.06 4.19
C ALA A 21 -7.66 1.70 3.60
N SER A 22 -6.59 2.13 4.25
CA SER A 22 -5.22 1.97 3.73
C SER A 22 -4.70 0.54 3.64
N ILE A 23 -5.43 -0.49 4.10
CA ILE A 23 -5.03 -1.89 3.80
C ILE A 23 -5.13 -2.18 2.29
N THR A 24 -5.88 -1.38 1.53
CA THR A 24 -5.89 -1.35 0.05
C THR A 24 -4.48 -1.31 -0.54
N THR A 25 -3.56 -0.60 0.11
CA THR A 25 -2.20 -0.41 -0.41
C THR A 25 -1.37 -1.70 -0.49
N ILE A 26 -1.81 -2.79 0.13
CA ILE A 26 -1.22 -4.12 -0.06
C ILE A 26 -1.36 -4.55 -1.53
N LEU A 27 -2.57 -4.42 -2.09
CA LEU A 27 -2.82 -4.74 -3.50
C LEU A 27 -2.10 -3.77 -4.43
N THR A 28 -2.09 -2.48 -4.09
CA THR A 28 -1.35 -1.46 -4.85
C THR A 28 0.14 -1.79 -4.92
N ALA A 29 0.77 -2.12 -3.77
CA ALA A 29 2.17 -2.49 -3.72
C ALA A 29 2.46 -3.76 -4.54
N LEU A 30 1.62 -4.78 -4.44
CA LEU A 30 1.76 -6.03 -5.20
C LEU A 30 1.75 -5.76 -6.72
N ILE A 31 0.77 -5.00 -7.21
CA ILE A 31 0.66 -4.66 -8.64
C ILE A 31 1.89 -3.85 -9.10
N VAL A 32 2.32 -2.87 -8.33
CA VAL A 32 3.51 -2.06 -8.68
C VAL A 32 4.76 -2.92 -8.74
N ILE A 33 4.99 -3.80 -7.78
CA ILE A 33 6.15 -4.70 -7.76
C ILE A 33 6.15 -5.65 -8.96
N GLU A 34 4.98 -6.10 -9.40
CA GLU A 34 4.85 -7.01 -10.55
C GLU A 34 5.02 -6.32 -11.92
N ASN A 35 4.79 -5.00 -12.01
CA ASN A 35 4.72 -4.30 -13.30
C ASN A 35 5.78 -3.22 -13.50
N CYS A 36 6.47 -2.77 -12.44
CA CYS A 36 7.42 -1.66 -12.51
C CYS A 36 8.81 -2.09 -12.00
N GLY A 37 9.86 -1.56 -12.60
CA GLY A 37 11.22 -1.72 -12.11
C GLY A 37 11.45 -0.89 -10.84
N LEU A 38 12.08 -1.47 -9.81
CA LEU A 38 12.27 -0.81 -8.52
C LEU A 38 13.10 0.48 -8.59
N ASP A 39 13.97 0.61 -9.58
CA ASP A 39 14.84 1.76 -9.78
C ASP A 39 14.27 2.79 -10.76
N GLU A 40 13.07 2.55 -11.32
CA GLU A 40 12.37 3.52 -12.14
C GLU A 40 12.02 4.78 -11.34
N THR A 41 12.01 5.93 -12.03
CA THR A 41 11.74 7.23 -11.40
C THR A 41 10.25 7.55 -11.49
N VAL A 42 9.60 7.64 -10.35
CA VAL A 42 8.23 8.14 -10.18
C VAL A 42 8.28 9.65 -10.04
N THR A 43 7.52 10.38 -10.86
CA THR A 43 7.35 11.83 -10.76
C THR A 43 5.98 12.15 -10.19
N PHE A 44 5.95 12.97 -9.14
CA PHE A 44 4.69 13.39 -8.52
C PHE A 44 3.99 14.46 -9.36
N SER A 45 2.82 14.15 -9.88
CA SER A 45 1.97 15.07 -10.62
C SER A 45 1.18 16.01 -9.69
N ASN A 46 0.59 17.06 -10.25
CA ASN A 46 -0.39 17.87 -9.52
C ASN A 46 -1.61 17.04 -9.09
N THR A 47 -2.06 16.10 -9.92
CA THR A 47 -3.18 15.22 -9.60
C THR A 47 -2.83 14.33 -8.41
N ALA A 48 -1.68 13.67 -8.43
CA ALA A 48 -1.25 12.77 -7.35
C ALA A 48 -1.22 13.45 -5.98
N VAL A 49 -0.72 14.69 -5.91
CA VAL A 49 -0.54 15.41 -4.63
C VAL A 49 -1.79 16.18 -4.16
N ASN A 50 -2.77 16.44 -5.05
CA ASN A 50 -3.96 17.23 -4.69
C ASN A 50 -5.26 16.40 -4.63
N SER A 51 -5.29 15.19 -5.20
CA SER A 51 -6.46 14.28 -5.13
C SER A 51 -6.47 13.50 -3.82
N LEU A 52 -6.55 14.22 -2.70
CA LEU A 52 -6.45 13.69 -1.34
C LEU A 52 -7.61 14.19 -0.48
N GLU A 53 -7.96 13.42 0.52
CA GLU A 53 -8.89 13.87 1.57
C GLU A 53 -8.16 14.69 2.65
N PRO A 54 -8.86 15.65 3.28
CA PRO A 54 -8.30 16.38 4.41
C PRO A 54 -7.84 15.42 5.53
N ASN A 55 -6.67 15.68 6.11
CA ASN A 55 -6.06 14.90 7.19
C ASN A 55 -5.68 13.46 6.81
N SER A 56 -5.68 13.10 5.52
CA SER A 56 -5.14 11.81 5.08
C SER A 56 -3.62 11.73 5.30
N SER A 57 -3.11 10.51 5.50
CA SER A 57 -1.67 10.31 5.70
C SER A 57 -0.90 10.63 4.42
N ILE A 58 0.16 11.41 4.55
CA ILE A 58 1.02 11.83 3.44
C ILE A 58 2.51 11.74 3.82
N LEU A 59 3.36 11.60 2.82
CA LEU A 59 4.81 11.79 2.93
C LEU A 59 5.17 13.29 2.91
N GLY A 60 4.35 14.09 2.24
CA GLY A 60 4.57 15.51 2.01
C GLY A 60 5.31 15.80 0.70
N ALA A 61 5.25 14.89 -0.26
CA ALA A 61 5.76 15.11 -1.60
C ALA A 61 4.98 16.24 -2.30
N ARG A 62 5.68 17.00 -3.14
CA ARG A 62 5.13 18.11 -3.91
C ARG A 62 5.21 17.82 -5.40
N ALA A 63 4.34 18.45 -6.17
CA ALA A 63 4.39 18.32 -7.63
C ALA A 63 5.78 18.63 -8.19
N GLY A 64 6.28 17.73 -9.02
CA GLY A 64 7.62 17.75 -9.61
C GLY A 64 8.71 17.17 -8.70
N ASP A 65 8.41 16.67 -7.50
CA ASP A 65 9.33 15.83 -6.75
C ASP A 65 9.47 14.45 -7.44
N THR A 66 10.58 13.77 -7.18
CA THR A 66 10.84 12.45 -7.77
C THR A 66 11.39 11.49 -6.72
N LEU A 67 10.89 10.27 -6.73
CA LEU A 67 11.39 9.15 -5.94
C LEU A 67 11.58 7.94 -6.84
N SER A 68 12.39 6.96 -6.42
CA SER A 68 12.36 5.65 -7.08
C SER A 68 11.07 4.90 -6.72
N VAL A 69 10.69 3.92 -7.55
CA VAL A 69 9.60 2.99 -7.20
C VAL A 69 9.86 2.34 -5.84
N ARG A 70 11.09 1.97 -5.55
CA ARG A 70 11.52 1.43 -4.25
C ARG A 70 11.22 2.39 -3.09
N ASP A 71 11.65 3.67 -3.18
CA ASP A 71 11.38 4.68 -2.15
C ASP A 71 9.86 4.88 -1.95
N CYS A 72 9.11 4.87 -3.06
CA CYS A 72 7.65 4.97 -3.04
C CYS A 72 6.99 3.78 -2.35
N LEU A 73 7.45 2.54 -2.56
CA LEU A 73 6.92 1.35 -1.90
C LEU A 73 7.12 1.41 -0.38
N TYR A 74 8.30 1.85 0.08
CA TYR A 74 8.53 2.08 1.51
C TYR A 74 7.61 3.16 2.07
N ALA A 75 7.45 4.29 1.39
CA ALA A 75 6.54 5.35 1.81
C ALA A 75 5.07 4.89 1.83
N LEU A 76 4.67 4.10 0.85
CA LEU A 76 3.33 3.53 0.72
C LEU A 76 2.99 2.60 1.90
N LEU A 77 3.86 1.64 2.20
CA LEU A 77 3.57 0.60 3.19
C LEU A 77 3.87 1.07 4.63
N LEU A 78 4.98 1.77 4.88
CA LEU A 78 5.36 2.17 6.22
C LEU A 78 4.60 3.41 6.70
N GLN A 79 4.47 4.44 5.83
CA GLN A 79 3.87 5.74 6.18
C GLN A 79 2.40 5.85 5.73
N SER A 80 1.93 4.91 4.90
CA SER A 80 0.57 4.97 4.33
C SER A 80 0.32 6.24 3.51
N ALA A 81 1.32 6.69 2.75
CA ALA A 81 1.30 7.96 2.03
C ALA A 81 0.36 7.90 0.82
N ASN A 82 -0.75 8.66 0.88
CA ASN A 82 -1.81 8.58 -0.14
C ASN A 82 -1.40 9.22 -1.47
N GLU A 83 -0.64 10.33 -1.45
CA GLU A 83 -0.11 10.92 -2.69
C GLU A 83 0.91 10.01 -3.37
N VAL A 84 1.60 9.18 -2.61
CA VAL A 84 2.52 8.18 -3.16
C VAL A 84 1.73 7.06 -3.85
N ALA A 85 0.61 6.62 -3.27
CA ALA A 85 -0.27 5.64 -3.92
C ALA A 85 -0.77 6.16 -5.28
N ASN A 86 -1.19 7.42 -5.34
CA ASN A 86 -1.63 8.07 -6.57
C ASN A 86 -0.50 8.18 -7.60
N ALA A 87 0.70 8.61 -7.17
CA ALA A 87 1.85 8.76 -8.07
C ALA A 87 2.32 7.40 -8.64
N LEU A 88 2.31 6.34 -7.82
CA LEU A 88 2.58 4.98 -8.28
C LEU A 88 1.52 4.48 -9.27
N ALA A 89 0.25 4.79 -9.04
CA ALA A 89 -0.83 4.44 -9.94
C ALA A 89 -0.67 5.12 -11.31
N GLU A 90 -0.39 6.42 -11.33
CA GLU A 90 -0.11 7.16 -12.56
C GLU A 90 1.13 6.61 -13.28
N HIS A 91 2.19 6.30 -12.55
CA HIS A 91 3.41 5.73 -13.12
C HIS A 91 3.18 4.35 -13.75
N CYS A 92 2.45 3.48 -13.07
CA CYS A 92 2.23 2.09 -13.48
C CYS A 92 1.16 1.93 -14.59
N ALA A 93 0.12 2.78 -14.60
CA ALA A 93 -1.04 2.62 -15.47
C ALA A 93 -1.42 3.89 -16.26
N GLY A 94 -0.70 5.00 -16.07
CA GLY A 94 -0.97 6.27 -16.74
C GLY A 94 -2.02 7.15 -16.06
N SER A 95 -2.90 6.59 -15.23
CA SER A 95 -3.88 7.33 -14.43
C SER A 95 -4.34 6.54 -13.21
N ILE A 96 -4.93 7.23 -12.23
CA ILE A 96 -5.54 6.63 -11.03
C ILE A 96 -6.68 5.68 -11.43
N ASP A 97 -7.53 6.10 -12.38
CA ASP A 97 -8.68 5.30 -12.83
C ASP A 97 -8.22 4.01 -13.55
N ALA A 98 -7.27 4.12 -14.48
CA ALA A 98 -6.72 2.95 -15.17
C ALA A 98 -6.02 1.99 -14.19
N PHE A 99 -5.42 2.51 -13.12
CA PHE A 99 -4.85 1.67 -12.08
C PHE A 99 -5.94 0.98 -11.25
N ALA A 100 -7.05 1.64 -10.96
CA ALA A 100 -8.20 1.02 -10.27
C ALA A 100 -8.78 -0.13 -11.10
N GLU A 101 -8.88 0.00 -12.42
CA GLU A 101 -9.24 -1.10 -13.32
C GLU A 101 -8.26 -2.27 -13.17
N LYS A 102 -6.95 -2.01 -13.23
CA LYS A 102 -5.90 -3.02 -13.01
C LYS A 102 -5.98 -3.68 -11.63
N MET A 103 -6.39 -2.94 -10.58
CA MET A 103 -6.63 -3.50 -9.25
C MET A 103 -7.77 -4.51 -9.26
N ASN A 104 -8.88 -4.21 -9.93
CA ASN A 104 -10.02 -5.10 -10.04
C ASN A 104 -9.70 -6.34 -10.89
N GLU A 105 -8.94 -6.19 -11.97
CA GLU A 105 -8.41 -7.31 -12.76
C GLU A 105 -7.56 -8.24 -11.89
N LYS A 106 -6.61 -7.68 -11.14
CA LYS A 106 -5.73 -8.45 -10.25
C LYS A 106 -6.52 -9.13 -9.12
N ALA A 107 -7.48 -8.45 -8.53
CA ALA A 107 -8.35 -9.06 -7.52
C ALA A 107 -9.11 -10.26 -8.08
N ALA A 108 -9.67 -10.15 -9.28
CA ALA A 108 -10.34 -11.26 -9.96
C ALA A 108 -9.39 -12.43 -10.26
N GLU A 109 -8.15 -12.16 -10.72
CA GLU A 109 -7.11 -13.18 -10.91
C GLU A 109 -6.78 -13.94 -9.62
N LEU A 110 -6.81 -13.26 -8.46
CA LEU A 110 -6.57 -13.85 -7.15
C LEU A 110 -7.79 -14.62 -6.60
N GLY A 111 -8.93 -14.58 -7.29
CA GLY A 111 -10.16 -15.25 -6.90
C GLY A 111 -11.04 -14.44 -5.95
N CYS A 112 -10.82 -13.12 -5.84
CA CYS A 112 -11.69 -12.23 -5.08
C CYS A 112 -13.03 -12.05 -5.78
N THR A 113 -14.13 -12.22 -5.04
CA THR A 113 -15.50 -12.14 -5.58
C THR A 113 -16.38 -11.11 -4.87
N ASP A 114 -15.95 -10.65 -3.69
CA ASP A 114 -16.73 -9.79 -2.80
C ASP A 114 -16.06 -8.43 -2.57
N SER A 115 -15.28 -7.98 -3.55
CA SER A 115 -14.47 -6.76 -3.44
C SER A 115 -14.50 -5.93 -4.71
N HIS A 116 -14.37 -4.61 -4.54
CA HIS A 116 -14.20 -3.67 -5.65
C HIS A 116 -13.29 -2.51 -5.22
N PHE A 117 -12.34 -2.17 -6.06
CA PHE A 117 -11.33 -1.13 -5.83
C PHE A 117 -11.58 0.06 -6.74
N ALA A 118 -11.73 1.26 -6.14
CA ALA A 118 -12.00 2.51 -6.86
C ALA A 118 -10.80 3.48 -6.84
N ASN A 119 -9.79 3.21 -6.02
CA ASN A 119 -8.57 4.03 -5.94
C ASN A 119 -7.41 3.24 -5.31
N PRO A 120 -6.14 3.69 -5.49
CA PRO A 120 -4.97 2.96 -5.01
C PRO A 120 -4.67 3.10 -3.52
N SER A 121 -5.30 4.02 -2.82
CA SER A 121 -4.97 4.40 -1.44
C SER A 121 -5.94 3.86 -0.39
N GLY A 122 -7.19 3.58 -0.78
CA GLY A 122 -8.27 3.23 0.13
C GLY A 122 -9.00 4.44 0.73
N LEU A 123 -8.84 5.63 0.14
CA LEU A 123 -9.64 6.81 0.49
C LEU A 123 -11.12 6.58 0.18
N ASN A 124 -11.98 7.33 0.87
CA ASN A 124 -13.42 7.08 0.87
C ASN A 124 -14.05 7.14 -0.53
N ASN A 125 -14.69 6.06 -0.91
CA ASN A 125 -15.49 5.96 -2.11
C ASN A 125 -16.57 4.88 -1.87
N PRO A 126 -17.84 5.15 -2.15
CA PRO A 126 -18.91 4.19 -1.91
C PRO A 126 -18.76 2.89 -2.70
N ASN A 127 -17.99 2.93 -3.79
CA ASN A 127 -17.69 1.76 -4.62
C ASN A 127 -16.35 1.11 -4.26
N HIS A 128 -15.71 1.50 -3.13
CA HIS A 128 -14.45 0.92 -2.69
C HIS A 128 -14.69 0.06 -1.45
N TYR A 129 -14.72 -1.24 -1.63
CA TYR A 129 -14.99 -2.20 -0.55
C TYR A 129 -14.22 -3.50 -0.75
N VAL A 130 -13.94 -4.20 0.34
CA VAL A 130 -13.30 -5.51 0.33
C VAL A 130 -13.87 -6.40 1.44
N SER A 131 -14.00 -7.70 1.15
CA SER A 131 -14.30 -8.69 2.18
C SER A 131 -13.03 -9.13 2.92
N ALA A 132 -13.17 -9.62 4.15
CA ALA A 132 -12.04 -10.15 4.91
C ALA A 132 -11.40 -11.38 4.22
N TYR A 133 -12.22 -12.18 3.55
CA TYR A 133 -11.75 -13.33 2.77
C TYR A 133 -10.89 -12.89 1.59
N ASP A 134 -11.39 -11.96 0.77
CA ASP A 134 -10.65 -11.45 -0.38
C ASP A 134 -9.37 -10.73 0.04
N MET A 135 -9.41 -9.96 1.13
CA MET A 135 -8.21 -9.33 1.66
C MET A 135 -7.17 -10.35 2.11
N ALA A 136 -7.60 -11.51 2.63
CA ALA A 136 -6.68 -12.60 2.98
C ALA A 136 -6.07 -13.26 1.73
N LEU A 137 -6.79 -13.36 0.62
CA LEU A 137 -6.26 -13.83 -0.67
C LEU A 137 -5.21 -12.86 -1.21
N ILE A 138 -5.50 -11.57 -1.19
CA ILE A 138 -4.59 -10.49 -1.61
C ILE A 138 -3.33 -10.50 -0.73
N ALA A 139 -3.48 -10.55 0.59
CA ALA A 139 -2.36 -10.62 1.51
C ALA A 139 -1.50 -11.87 1.29
N LYS A 140 -2.13 -13.03 1.07
CA LYS A 140 -1.42 -14.27 0.74
C LYS A 140 -0.55 -14.11 -0.50
N ALA A 141 -1.08 -13.51 -1.57
CA ALA A 141 -0.31 -13.25 -2.79
C ALA A 141 0.85 -12.28 -2.54
N ALA A 142 0.60 -11.19 -1.80
CA ALA A 142 1.62 -10.19 -1.47
C ALA A 142 2.75 -10.78 -0.62
N PHE A 143 2.45 -11.53 0.43
CA PHE A 143 3.45 -12.15 1.31
C PHE A 143 4.20 -13.33 0.66
N ASN A 144 3.76 -13.83 -0.49
CA ASN A 144 4.53 -14.75 -1.33
C ASN A 144 5.54 -14.04 -2.24
N ASN A 145 5.50 -12.70 -2.31
CA ASN A 145 6.47 -11.92 -3.07
C ASN A 145 7.60 -11.44 -2.14
N PRO A 146 8.88 -11.82 -2.39
CA PRO A 146 10.00 -11.48 -1.51
C PRO A 146 10.26 -9.98 -1.41
N THR A 147 10.03 -9.20 -2.47
CA THR A 147 10.18 -7.74 -2.44
C THR A 147 9.11 -7.09 -1.56
N PHE A 148 7.87 -7.59 -1.62
CA PHE A 148 6.82 -7.11 -0.72
C PHE A 148 7.20 -7.38 0.74
N VAL A 149 7.65 -8.59 1.05
CA VAL A 149 8.05 -8.99 2.41
C VAL A 149 9.21 -8.12 2.90
N GLU A 150 10.23 -7.89 2.07
CA GLU A 150 11.36 -6.99 2.40
C GLU A 150 10.88 -5.61 2.83
N VAL A 151 10.00 -4.99 2.04
CA VAL A 151 9.50 -3.64 2.31
C VAL A 151 8.59 -3.62 3.55
N ASP A 152 7.60 -4.53 3.63
CA ASP A 152 6.56 -4.52 4.65
C ASP A 152 7.07 -4.96 6.04
N SER A 153 8.17 -5.74 6.11
CA SER A 153 8.84 -6.12 7.35
C SER A 153 9.77 -5.03 7.91
N THR A 154 10.02 -3.98 7.14
CA THR A 154 10.94 -2.90 7.52
C THR A 154 10.31 -1.98 8.57
N THR A 155 11.07 -1.63 9.62
CA THR A 155 10.57 -0.81 10.73
C THR A 155 10.77 0.69 10.54
N TYR A 156 11.75 1.08 9.72
CA TYR A 156 12.00 2.48 9.34
C TYR A 156 12.68 2.54 7.97
N TYR A 157 12.58 3.69 7.31
CA TYR A 157 13.24 3.94 6.03
C TYR A 157 13.77 5.37 5.96
N ASP A 158 14.94 5.54 5.34
CA ASP A 158 15.57 6.83 5.13
C ASP A 158 15.40 7.28 3.67
N VAL A 159 14.58 8.30 3.44
CA VAL A 159 14.49 8.96 2.14
C VAL A 159 15.79 9.76 1.92
N PRO A 160 16.48 9.55 0.79
CA PRO A 160 17.74 10.26 0.53
C PRO A 160 17.56 11.77 0.42
N ALA A 161 18.62 12.51 0.77
CA ALA A 161 18.68 13.96 0.59
C ALA A 161 18.47 14.37 -0.89
N GLY A 162 17.86 15.53 -1.10
CA GLY A 162 17.63 16.11 -2.42
C GLY A 162 16.47 15.49 -3.23
N LYS A 163 15.72 14.54 -2.65
CA LYS A 163 14.59 13.89 -3.31
C LYS A 163 13.25 14.60 -3.12
N LEU A 164 13.04 15.16 -1.95
CA LEU A 164 11.80 15.86 -1.61
C LEU A 164 12.10 17.32 -1.27
N LYS A 165 11.36 18.26 -1.90
CA LYS A 165 11.49 19.69 -1.62
C LYS A 165 11.19 20.06 -0.18
N GLN A 166 10.32 19.29 0.48
CA GLN A 166 9.97 19.51 1.88
C GLN A 166 11.08 19.06 2.83
N TYR A 167 11.88 18.07 2.43
CA TYR A 167 12.96 17.48 3.25
C TYR A 167 14.28 17.45 2.45
N PRO A 168 14.90 18.60 2.24
CA PRO A 168 16.11 18.70 1.39
C PRO A 168 17.28 17.88 1.90
N ASP A 169 17.38 17.67 3.22
CA ASP A 169 18.44 16.89 3.87
C ASP A 169 18.08 15.39 4.03
N GLY A 170 16.97 14.97 3.45
CA GLY A 170 16.42 13.64 3.62
C GLY A 170 15.46 13.55 4.81
N TRP A 171 14.81 12.40 4.94
CA TRP A 171 13.81 12.19 5.99
C TRP A 171 13.77 10.72 6.41
N ARG A 172 13.73 10.46 7.73
CA ARG A 172 13.46 9.12 8.28
C ARG A 172 12.01 9.01 8.72
N TYR A 173 11.33 7.97 8.27
CA TYR A 173 10.00 7.61 8.76
C TYR A 173 9.96 6.18 9.27
N TYR A 174 9.00 5.89 10.13
CA TYR A 174 8.84 4.62 10.83
C TYR A 174 7.55 3.94 10.41
N ALA A 175 7.57 2.62 10.33
CA ALA A 175 6.37 1.85 10.06
C ALA A 175 5.27 2.15 11.09
N HIS A 176 4.04 2.33 10.65
CA HIS A 176 2.89 2.49 11.54
C HIS A 176 2.54 1.18 12.27
N HIS A 177 2.97 0.04 11.75
CA HIS A 177 2.71 -1.29 12.32
C HIS A 177 3.55 -1.52 13.58
N ARG A 178 2.96 -1.25 14.75
CA ARG A 178 3.64 -1.25 16.06
C ARG A 178 4.14 -2.62 16.50
N MET A 179 3.50 -3.72 16.04
CA MET A 179 3.93 -5.08 16.39
C MET A 179 5.31 -5.45 15.85
N LEU A 180 5.83 -4.73 14.84
CA LEU A 180 7.19 -4.91 14.30
C LEU A 180 8.27 -4.21 15.14
N ARG A 181 7.91 -3.26 15.98
CA ARG A 181 8.86 -2.40 16.70
C ARG A 181 9.25 -3.03 18.04
N ARG A 182 10.47 -3.54 18.17
CA ARG A 182 10.97 -4.24 19.38
C ARG A 182 10.81 -3.46 20.70
N ASN A 183 10.82 -2.14 20.64
CA ASN A 183 10.68 -1.27 21.82
C ASN A 183 9.24 -0.80 22.07
N ASP A 184 8.27 -1.30 21.30
CA ASP A 184 6.84 -0.97 21.47
C ASP A 184 6.15 -1.97 22.39
N SER A 185 5.19 -1.51 23.17
CA SER A 185 4.39 -2.35 24.08
C SER A 185 3.53 -3.39 23.34
N LEU A 186 3.31 -3.21 22.04
CA LEU A 186 2.57 -4.12 21.18
C LEU A 186 3.48 -5.04 20.36
N TYR A 187 4.80 -5.02 20.61
CA TYR A 187 5.73 -5.87 19.89
C TYR A 187 5.34 -7.35 19.99
N TYR A 188 5.40 -8.05 18.89
CA TYR A 188 5.19 -9.49 18.81
C TYR A 188 6.27 -10.13 17.93
N ASP A 189 7.07 -11.02 18.50
CA ASP A 189 8.23 -11.63 17.84
C ASP A 189 7.86 -12.48 16.60
N GLY A 190 6.61 -12.93 16.51
CA GLY A 190 6.09 -13.66 15.36
C GLY A 190 5.56 -12.80 14.22
N ALA A 191 5.51 -11.45 14.37
CA ALA A 191 5.05 -10.56 13.32
C ALA A 191 6.11 -10.40 12.22
N ILE A 192 5.77 -10.73 10.98
CA ILE A 192 6.66 -10.67 9.81
C ILE A 192 6.37 -9.48 8.90
N GLY A 193 5.30 -8.76 9.14
CA GLY A 193 4.83 -7.63 8.35
C GLY A 193 3.40 -7.27 8.72
N GLY A 194 2.84 -6.29 8.05
CA GLY A 194 1.43 -5.93 8.17
C GLY A 194 1.15 -4.47 7.87
N LYS A 195 -0.05 -4.21 7.37
CA LYS A 195 -0.52 -2.86 7.02
C LYS A 195 -1.67 -2.43 7.91
N THR A 196 -1.58 -1.22 8.43
CA THR A 196 -2.67 -0.59 9.20
C THR A 196 -3.66 0.12 8.27
N GLY A 197 -4.93 0.20 8.69
CA GLY A 197 -5.97 1.01 8.07
C GLY A 197 -6.74 1.80 9.12
N TYR A 198 -7.29 2.94 8.72
CA TYR A 198 -8.17 3.78 9.51
C TYR A 198 -9.28 4.34 8.63
N THR A 199 -10.54 4.18 9.05
CA THR A 199 -11.76 4.72 8.41
C THR A 199 -12.51 5.60 9.37
#